data_f7bb75bd3d62c9db4e014cf0d319ab19
#
_entry.id   f7bb75bd3d62c9db4e014cf0d319ab19
#
_cell.length_a   1.000
_cell.length_b   1.000
_cell.length_c   1.000
_cell.angle_alpha   90.00
_cell.angle_beta   90.00
_cell.angle_gamma   90.00
#
_symmetry.space_group_name_H-M   'P 1'
#
loop_
_entity.id
_entity.type
_entity.pdbx_description
1 polymer ?
#
loop_
_entity_poly.entity_id
_entity_poly.type
_entity_poly.pdbx_seq_one_letter_code
_entity_poly.pdbx_strand_id
1 'polypeptide(L)'
;KDISAAADVFAFASDQTAILVNAGALYRVTKNKDQIVAENSEASISAASINGELYGYPYVSDTYFMYYDKSKLTEDDVKSIEGIMSKNIDGVTTNFAFNTDDGWYQAGFFFGAGCKLFGDDGTDPTKCDFNNERGYMVGEYLIDLVANPKFGSNFDDSLVKAGFAEGTLAAAVSGVWNAGEIQKSLGDNYAATKLPEFKLSNGETVQMGSMANFKIMGVNAETKNPLDAMALAEWLTNKDNQKTRFEVRSYAPTNVELASDSATMNSNIAVGALAQQAKYSTVQTSIGQVQNYWTPAEAFGQEIIAGTCTKSNLQDKLNAYVEAVLATLS
;
A
#
# COMPACT_ATOMS: atom_id res chain seq x y z
N LYS A 1 0.91 -16.07 -18.70
CA LYS A 1 0.58 -14.92 -19.59
C LYS A 1 1.61 -14.93 -20.72
N ASP A 2 1.17 -14.65 -21.95
CA ASP A 2 2.01 -14.62 -23.14
C ASP A 2 2.80 -13.31 -23.19
N ILE A 3 4.10 -13.35 -22.96
CA ILE A 3 4.98 -12.18 -23.00
C ILE A 3 5.28 -11.72 -24.41
N SER A 4 5.11 -12.59 -25.43
CA SER A 4 5.32 -12.21 -26.82
C SER A 4 4.29 -11.20 -27.34
N ALA A 5 3.11 -11.15 -26.71
CA ALA A 5 2.03 -10.20 -26.99
C ALA A 5 2.11 -8.92 -26.13
N ALA A 6 3.05 -8.83 -25.19
CA ALA A 6 3.23 -7.64 -24.37
C ALA A 6 3.99 -6.53 -25.10
N ALA A 7 3.81 -5.28 -24.65
CA ALA A 7 4.59 -4.14 -25.18
C ALA A 7 6.09 -4.32 -24.88
N ASP A 8 6.95 -3.70 -25.69
CA ASP A 8 8.40 -3.69 -25.46
C ASP A 8 8.81 -3.08 -24.11
N VAL A 9 8.01 -2.13 -23.62
CA VAL A 9 8.15 -1.51 -22.31
C VAL A 9 6.79 -1.55 -21.61
N PHE A 10 6.73 -2.03 -20.37
CA PHE A 10 5.48 -2.13 -19.60
C PHE A 10 5.70 -1.81 -18.12
N ALA A 11 4.64 -1.31 -17.47
CA ALA A 11 4.64 -1.01 -16.05
C ALA A 11 4.16 -2.21 -15.22
N PHE A 12 4.76 -2.39 -14.03
CA PHE A 12 4.32 -3.39 -13.06
C PHE A 12 4.57 -2.92 -11.63
N ALA A 13 3.94 -3.56 -10.65
CA ALA A 13 4.16 -3.33 -9.23
C ALA A 13 5.33 -4.18 -8.71
N SER A 14 6.06 -3.70 -7.72
CA SER A 14 7.31 -4.30 -7.25
C SER A 14 7.20 -5.74 -6.75
N ASP A 15 6.02 -6.17 -6.26
CA ASP A 15 5.74 -7.56 -5.88
C ASP A 15 5.82 -8.56 -7.05
N GLN A 16 5.73 -8.06 -8.29
CA GLN A 16 5.83 -8.87 -9.50
C GLN A 16 7.27 -9.08 -9.97
N THR A 17 8.25 -8.37 -9.38
CA THR A 17 9.64 -8.38 -9.87
C THR A 17 10.21 -9.80 -9.95
N ALA A 18 10.15 -10.57 -8.86
CA ALA A 18 10.71 -11.93 -8.82
C ALA A 18 10.00 -12.88 -9.80
N ILE A 19 8.66 -12.76 -9.92
CA ILE A 19 7.86 -13.62 -10.80
C ILE A 19 8.23 -13.35 -12.26
N LEU A 20 8.30 -12.09 -12.66
CA LEU A 20 8.63 -11.72 -14.03
C LEU A 20 10.08 -12.09 -14.39
N VAL A 21 11.02 -11.93 -13.45
CA VAL A 21 12.41 -12.36 -13.64
C VAL A 21 12.52 -13.88 -13.76
N ASN A 22 11.88 -14.63 -12.86
CA ASN A 22 11.89 -16.09 -12.86
C ASN A 22 11.20 -16.68 -14.11
N ALA A 23 10.19 -15.99 -14.63
CA ALA A 23 9.54 -16.34 -15.89
C ALA A 23 10.35 -15.95 -17.15
N GLY A 24 11.52 -15.30 -16.98
CA GLY A 24 12.31 -14.80 -18.09
C GLY A 24 11.66 -13.67 -18.89
N ALA A 25 10.72 -12.93 -18.25
CA ALA A 25 9.91 -11.91 -18.93
C ALA A 25 10.58 -10.53 -19.00
N LEU A 26 11.65 -10.30 -18.24
CA LEU A 26 12.33 -9.00 -18.15
C LEU A 26 13.77 -9.07 -18.65
N TYR A 27 14.15 -8.08 -19.44
CA TYR A 27 15.57 -7.80 -19.70
C TYR A 27 16.23 -7.21 -18.45
N ARG A 28 17.48 -7.63 -18.20
CA ARG A 28 18.35 -6.99 -17.24
C ARG A 28 18.72 -5.58 -17.72
N VAL A 29 18.62 -4.59 -16.84
CA VAL A 29 19.05 -3.22 -17.14
C VAL A 29 20.58 -3.16 -17.22
N THR A 30 21.11 -2.82 -18.37
CA THR A 30 22.55 -2.71 -18.62
C THR A 30 22.97 -1.28 -19.00
N LYS A 31 22.08 -0.55 -19.69
CA LYS A 31 22.31 0.81 -20.11
C LYS A 31 22.10 1.76 -18.94
N ASN A 32 23.10 2.60 -18.65
CA ASN A 32 23.06 3.64 -17.61
C ASN A 32 22.70 3.11 -16.19
N LYS A 33 22.96 1.81 -15.91
CA LYS A 33 22.59 1.17 -14.63
C LYS A 33 23.05 1.98 -13.42
N ASP A 34 24.32 2.39 -13.39
CA ASP A 34 24.91 3.09 -12.24
C ASP A 34 24.24 4.46 -11.98
N GLN A 35 23.88 5.16 -13.06
CA GLN A 35 23.14 6.43 -12.97
C GLN A 35 21.74 6.19 -12.39
N ILE A 36 21.01 5.20 -12.91
CA ILE A 36 19.64 4.85 -12.44
C ILE A 36 19.67 4.50 -10.95
N VAL A 37 20.67 3.73 -10.52
CA VAL A 37 20.86 3.35 -9.11
C VAL A 37 21.14 4.58 -8.24
N ALA A 38 21.98 5.49 -8.70
CA ALA A 38 22.35 6.70 -7.94
C ALA A 38 21.21 7.72 -7.83
N GLU A 39 20.34 7.78 -8.82
CA GLU A 39 19.24 8.76 -8.90
C GLU A 39 17.97 8.34 -8.15
N ASN A 40 17.83 7.07 -7.78
CA ASN A 40 16.60 6.55 -7.14
C ASN A 40 16.87 6.03 -5.73
N SER A 41 15.83 5.97 -4.91
CA SER A 41 15.94 5.51 -3.52
C SER A 41 16.41 4.04 -3.46
N GLU A 42 17.24 3.72 -2.46
CA GLU A 42 17.76 2.37 -2.24
C GLU A 42 16.64 1.32 -2.17
N ALA A 43 15.54 1.64 -1.47
CA ALA A 43 14.39 0.76 -1.36
C ALA A 43 13.74 0.47 -2.73
N SER A 44 13.61 1.48 -3.61
CA SER A 44 13.03 1.30 -4.94
C SER A 44 13.95 0.51 -5.88
N ILE A 45 15.25 0.70 -5.76
CA ILE A 45 16.26 -0.08 -6.51
C ILE A 45 16.28 -1.53 -6.03
N SER A 46 16.25 -1.76 -4.72
CA SER A 46 16.15 -3.10 -4.15
C SER A 46 14.89 -3.83 -4.65
N ALA A 47 13.74 -3.15 -4.66
CA ALA A 47 12.47 -3.69 -5.13
C ALA A 47 12.46 -4.02 -6.65
N ALA A 48 13.31 -3.34 -7.44
CA ALA A 48 13.48 -3.58 -8.87
C ALA A 48 14.62 -4.57 -9.21
N SER A 49 15.26 -5.16 -8.19
CA SER A 49 16.46 -5.98 -8.34
C SER A 49 16.24 -7.40 -7.83
N ILE A 50 16.88 -8.38 -8.49
CA ILE A 50 16.96 -9.79 -8.05
C ILE A 50 18.42 -10.21 -8.09
N ASN A 51 18.92 -10.78 -7.01
CA ASN A 51 20.31 -11.24 -6.89
C ASN A 51 21.36 -10.17 -7.23
N GLY A 52 21.08 -8.90 -6.89
CA GLY A 52 21.97 -7.76 -7.15
C GLY A 52 21.94 -7.21 -8.59
N GLU A 53 21.10 -7.77 -9.45
CA GLU A 53 20.90 -7.30 -10.80
C GLU A 53 19.59 -6.54 -10.95
N LEU A 54 19.64 -5.39 -11.61
CA LEU A 54 18.49 -4.51 -11.84
C LEU A 54 17.69 -4.97 -13.05
N TYR A 55 16.36 -5.13 -12.92
CA TYR A 55 15.43 -5.59 -13.94
C TYR A 55 14.34 -4.60 -14.32
N GLY A 56 14.42 -3.38 -13.81
CA GLY A 56 13.45 -2.35 -14.15
C GLY A 56 13.85 -0.97 -13.64
N TYR A 57 13.07 0.01 -14.04
CA TYR A 57 13.28 1.43 -13.79
C TYR A 57 12.18 1.91 -12.83
N PRO A 58 12.47 2.09 -11.52
CA PRO A 58 11.48 2.58 -10.57
C PRO A 58 11.14 4.04 -10.85
N TYR A 59 9.86 4.44 -10.63
CA TYR A 59 9.44 5.80 -10.92
C TYR A 59 8.32 6.35 -10.02
N VAL A 60 7.68 5.50 -9.22
CA VAL A 60 6.66 5.91 -8.23
C VAL A 60 6.92 5.15 -6.94
N SER A 61 6.95 5.88 -5.82
CA SER A 61 6.82 5.34 -4.48
C SER A 61 5.36 5.46 -4.05
N ASP A 62 4.77 4.37 -3.57
CA ASP A 62 3.35 4.29 -3.29
C ASP A 62 3.07 3.61 -1.96
N THR A 63 2.14 4.19 -1.21
CA THR A 63 1.51 3.58 -0.04
C THR A 63 0.16 4.24 0.19
N TYR A 64 -0.63 3.71 1.10
CA TYR A 64 -1.89 4.29 1.49
C TYR A 64 -1.76 5.11 2.78
N PHE A 65 -2.68 6.07 2.93
CA PHE A 65 -2.80 6.99 4.05
C PHE A 65 -4.29 7.34 4.22
N MET A 66 -4.63 8.32 5.05
CA MET A 66 -6.02 8.65 5.32
C MET A 66 -6.41 10.02 4.75
N TYR A 67 -7.55 10.07 4.03
CA TYR A 67 -8.29 11.29 3.72
C TYR A 67 -9.39 11.53 4.74
N TYR A 68 -9.71 12.80 4.99
CA TYR A 68 -10.84 13.16 5.83
C TYR A 68 -11.43 14.54 5.45
N ASP A 69 -12.68 14.74 5.81
CA ASP A 69 -13.41 15.99 5.65
C ASP A 69 -13.22 16.86 6.90
N LYS A 70 -12.50 18.01 6.76
CA LYS A 70 -12.21 18.95 7.86
C LYS A 70 -13.46 19.61 8.44
N SER A 71 -14.59 19.61 7.73
CA SER A 71 -15.86 20.11 8.26
C SER A 71 -16.50 19.15 9.25
N LYS A 72 -16.05 17.90 9.28
CA LYS A 72 -16.63 16.81 10.05
C LYS A 72 -15.72 16.31 11.17
N LEU A 73 -14.42 16.32 10.95
CA LEU A 73 -13.40 15.82 11.86
C LEU A 73 -12.28 16.84 12.02
N THR A 74 -11.82 17.04 13.26
CA THR A 74 -10.65 17.86 13.57
C THR A 74 -9.36 17.07 13.43
N GLU A 75 -8.21 17.75 13.41
CA GLU A 75 -6.88 17.12 13.43
C GLU A 75 -6.67 16.22 14.67
N ASP A 76 -7.30 16.55 15.80
CA ASP A 76 -7.23 15.71 17.01
C ASP A 76 -8.08 14.44 16.87
N ASP A 77 -9.25 14.54 16.26
CA ASP A 77 -10.14 13.40 16.06
C ASP A 77 -9.50 12.30 15.18
N VAL A 78 -8.76 12.72 14.17
CA VAL A 78 -8.15 11.81 13.19
C VAL A 78 -6.84 11.17 13.65
N LYS A 79 -6.36 11.46 14.85
CA LYS A 79 -5.17 10.83 15.42
C LYS A 79 -5.36 9.35 15.73
N SER A 80 -6.60 8.94 16.05
CA SER A 80 -6.93 7.55 16.37
C SER A 80 -8.24 7.10 15.75
N ILE A 81 -8.35 5.80 15.47
CA ILE A 81 -9.61 5.21 15.00
C ILE A 81 -10.70 5.42 16.04
N GLU A 82 -10.40 5.27 17.33
CA GLU A 82 -11.34 5.51 18.42
C GLU A 82 -11.85 6.96 18.44
N GLY A 83 -10.97 7.94 18.17
CA GLY A 83 -11.34 9.35 18.05
C GLY A 83 -12.36 9.57 16.94
N ILE A 84 -12.10 9.03 15.75
CA ILE A 84 -13.00 9.11 14.59
C ILE A 84 -14.32 8.40 14.89
N MET A 85 -14.28 7.18 15.40
CA MET A 85 -15.45 6.31 15.62
C MET A 85 -16.36 6.82 16.76
N SER A 86 -15.82 7.59 17.70
CA SER A 86 -16.59 8.18 18.81
C SER A 86 -17.57 9.29 18.39
N LYS A 87 -17.39 9.85 17.19
CA LYS A 87 -18.17 11.01 16.73
C LYS A 87 -19.59 10.63 16.31
N ASN A 88 -20.52 11.54 16.59
CA ASN A 88 -21.84 11.57 16.00
C ASN A 88 -21.90 12.79 15.08
N ILE A 89 -21.93 12.54 13.78
CA ILE A 89 -21.83 13.60 12.76
C ILE A 89 -23.10 13.57 11.93
N ASP A 90 -23.83 14.67 11.90
CA ASP A 90 -25.07 14.78 11.15
C ASP A 90 -24.84 14.53 9.66
N GLY A 91 -25.69 13.67 9.07
CA GLY A 91 -25.61 13.31 7.65
C GLY A 91 -24.51 12.31 7.28
N VAL A 92 -23.64 11.91 8.23
CA VAL A 92 -22.60 10.91 8.01
C VAL A 92 -23.12 9.54 8.44
N THR A 93 -23.07 8.59 7.54
CA THR A 93 -23.38 7.17 7.80
C THR A 93 -22.15 6.35 8.13
N THR A 94 -20.98 6.78 7.63
CA THR A 94 -19.71 6.08 7.79
C THR A 94 -18.64 7.04 8.28
N ASN A 95 -18.17 6.85 9.52
CA ASN A 95 -17.14 7.70 10.09
C ASN A 95 -15.76 7.38 9.55
N PHE A 96 -15.44 6.09 9.40
CA PHE A 96 -14.16 5.62 8.91
C PHE A 96 -14.36 4.39 8.02
N ALA A 97 -13.61 4.32 6.92
CA ALA A 97 -13.72 3.23 5.97
C ALA A 97 -12.37 2.79 5.37
N PHE A 98 -12.25 1.52 5.10
CA PHE A 98 -11.26 0.94 4.18
C PHE A 98 -11.75 -0.42 3.67
N ASN A 99 -11.06 -0.97 2.64
CA ASN A 99 -11.38 -2.30 2.13
C ASN A 99 -10.74 -3.39 3.00
N THR A 100 -11.52 -3.96 3.94
CA THR A 100 -11.03 -4.90 4.96
C THR A 100 -10.59 -6.25 4.37
N ASP A 101 -11.15 -6.67 3.23
CA ASP A 101 -10.78 -7.90 2.54
C ASP A 101 -9.63 -7.71 1.52
N ASP A 102 -9.08 -6.51 1.42
CA ASP A 102 -7.84 -6.30 0.67
C ASP A 102 -6.63 -6.46 1.60
N GLY A 103 -5.84 -7.49 1.36
CA GLY A 103 -4.64 -7.80 2.14
C GLY A 103 -3.62 -6.67 2.17
N TRP A 104 -3.58 -5.80 1.15
CA TRP A 104 -2.68 -4.66 1.12
C TRP A 104 -3.00 -3.65 2.23
N TYR A 105 -4.29 -3.32 2.41
CA TYR A 105 -4.72 -2.44 3.51
C TYR A 105 -4.72 -3.13 4.87
N GLN A 106 -5.16 -4.40 4.91
CA GLN A 106 -5.23 -5.20 6.13
C GLN A 106 -3.87 -5.35 6.81
N ALA A 107 -2.79 -5.52 6.03
CA ALA A 107 -1.41 -5.64 6.52
C ALA A 107 -1.01 -4.48 7.45
N GLY A 108 -1.55 -3.28 7.25
CA GLY A 108 -1.23 -2.11 8.05
C GLY A 108 -1.52 -2.27 9.54
N PHE A 109 -2.52 -3.03 9.92
CA PHE A 109 -2.83 -3.33 11.31
C PHE A 109 -1.80 -4.30 11.91
N PHE A 110 -1.47 -5.37 11.21
CA PHE A 110 -0.46 -6.34 11.66
C PHE A 110 0.92 -5.69 11.77
N PHE A 111 1.34 -4.90 10.77
CA PHE A 111 2.63 -4.19 10.80
C PHE A 111 2.67 -3.13 11.91
N GLY A 112 1.58 -2.40 12.12
CA GLY A 112 1.47 -1.43 13.22
C GLY A 112 1.60 -2.10 14.58
N ALA A 113 1.03 -3.29 14.74
CA ALA A 113 1.20 -4.11 15.95
C ALA A 113 2.60 -4.75 16.07
N GLY A 114 3.48 -4.61 15.07
CA GLY A 114 4.83 -5.16 15.07
C GLY A 114 4.95 -6.58 14.54
N CYS A 115 3.86 -7.15 13.99
CA CYS A 115 3.91 -8.44 13.31
C CYS A 115 4.72 -8.38 12.02
N LYS A 116 5.28 -9.50 11.60
CA LYS A 116 6.19 -9.62 10.46
C LYS A 116 5.65 -10.58 9.42
N LEU A 117 5.72 -10.16 8.18
CA LEU A 117 5.48 -10.99 7.01
C LEU A 117 6.84 -11.30 6.37
N PHE A 118 7.20 -12.59 6.33
CA PHE A 118 8.47 -13.09 5.81
C PHE A 118 9.72 -12.63 6.59
N GLY A 119 9.62 -12.56 7.94
CA GLY A 119 10.70 -12.21 8.85
C GLY A 119 10.98 -10.71 8.94
N ASP A 120 12.08 -10.33 9.60
CA ASP A 120 12.37 -8.93 9.92
C ASP A 120 12.62 -8.04 8.69
N ASP A 121 13.23 -8.60 7.66
CA ASP A 121 13.57 -7.94 6.40
C ASP A 121 12.65 -8.33 5.23
N GLY A 122 11.59 -9.12 5.51
CA GLY A 122 10.61 -9.52 4.51
C GLY A 122 11.15 -10.50 3.45
N THR A 123 12.25 -11.20 3.71
CA THR A 123 12.93 -12.07 2.73
C THR A 123 12.97 -13.55 3.10
N ASP A 124 12.51 -13.94 4.29
CA ASP A 124 12.47 -15.33 4.74
C ASP A 124 11.09 -15.97 4.43
N PRO A 125 10.99 -16.81 3.38
CA PRO A 125 9.72 -17.39 2.96
C PRO A 125 9.11 -18.37 3.99
N THR A 126 9.84 -18.69 5.05
CA THR A 126 9.40 -19.65 6.08
C THR A 126 8.83 -18.95 7.33
N LYS A 127 8.77 -17.62 7.35
CA LYS A 127 8.38 -16.85 8.53
C LYS A 127 7.18 -15.94 8.24
N CYS A 128 6.15 -16.09 9.05
CA CYS A 128 5.04 -15.15 9.20
C CYS A 128 4.50 -15.33 10.62
N ASP A 129 4.38 -14.25 11.38
CA ASP A 129 3.98 -14.32 12.78
C ASP A 129 2.63 -13.64 13.07
N PHE A 130 1.77 -13.52 12.06
CA PHE A 130 0.44 -12.92 12.18
C PHE A 130 -0.50 -13.70 13.10
N ASN A 131 -0.14 -14.91 13.51
CA ASN A 131 -0.87 -15.75 14.47
C ASN A 131 -0.30 -15.70 15.89
N ASN A 132 0.69 -14.82 16.17
CA ASN A 132 1.20 -14.61 17.51
C ASN A 132 0.20 -13.82 18.39
N GLU A 133 0.56 -13.55 19.66
CA GLU A 133 -0.31 -12.81 20.60
C GLU A 133 -0.71 -11.43 20.05
N ARG A 134 0.20 -10.71 19.40
CA ARG A 134 -0.10 -9.37 18.83
C ARG A 134 -1.01 -9.47 17.62
N GLY A 135 -0.78 -10.45 16.75
CA GLY A 135 -1.66 -10.73 15.62
C GLY A 135 -3.07 -11.14 16.07
N TYR A 136 -3.17 -11.90 17.17
CA TYR A 136 -4.46 -12.22 17.80
C TYR A 136 -5.20 -10.94 18.24
N MET A 137 -4.51 -10.02 18.94
CA MET A 137 -5.10 -8.73 19.35
C MET A 137 -5.51 -7.87 18.16
N VAL A 138 -4.78 -7.94 17.04
CA VAL A 138 -5.19 -7.28 15.77
C VAL A 138 -6.47 -7.90 15.23
N GLY A 139 -6.57 -9.22 15.21
CA GLY A 139 -7.78 -9.91 14.75
C GLY A 139 -9.00 -9.57 15.62
N GLU A 140 -8.85 -9.54 16.96
CA GLU A 140 -9.92 -9.06 17.87
C GLU A 140 -10.35 -7.63 17.53
N TYR A 141 -9.37 -6.74 17.30
CA TYR A 141 -9.64 -5.35 16.95
C TYR A 141 -10.43 -5.22 15.64
N LEU A 142 -10.03 -5.95 14.60
CA LEU A 142 -10.71 -5.94 13.31
C LEU A 142 -12.14 -6.48 13.41
N ILE A 143 -12.38 -7.55 14.20
CA ILE A 143 -13.72 -8.07 14.46
C ILE A 143 -14.60 -7.01 15.12
N ASP A 144 -14.10 -6.33 16.16
CA ASP A 144 -14.83 -5.29 16.88
C ASP A 144 -15.07 -4.05 16.00
N LEU A 145 -14.10 -3.67 15.18
CA LEU A 145 -14.21 -2.54 14.26
C LEU A 145 -15.28 -2.80 13.19
N VAL A 146 -15.26 -3.96 12.56
CA VAL A 146 -16.24 -4.36 11.53
C VAL A 146 -17.65 -4.47 12.10
N ALA A 147 -17.80 -4.87 13.35
CA ALA A 147 -19.09 -4.90 14.04
C ALA A 147 -19.67 -3.51 14.35
N ASN A 148 -18.87 -2.44 14.24
CA ASN A 148 -19.33 -1.10 14.51
C ASN A 148 -20.12 -0.53 13.32
N PRO A 149 -21.40 -0.11 13.48
CA PRO A 149 -22.24 0.35 12.37
C PRO A 149 -21.77 1.64 11.69
N LYS A 150 -20.82 2.38 12.29
CA LYS A 150 -20.20 3.59 11.71
C LYS A 150 -18.94 3.27 10.90
N PHE A 151 -18.55 2.00 10.83
CA PHE A 151 -17.39 1.56 10.06
C PHE A 151 -17.80 1.01 8.69
N GLY A 152 -17.11 1.45 7.65
CA GLY A 152 -17.27 0.96 6.29
C GLY A 152 -16.23 -0.13 5.97
N SER A 153 -16.62 -1.40 6.09
CA SER A 153 -15.70 -2.54 5.99
C SER A 153 -15.39 -3.02 4.56
N ASN A 154 -16.18 -2.57 3.58
CA ASN A 154 -16.04 -2.99 2.17
C ASN A 154 -16.09 -1.76 1.27
N PHE A 155 -15.16 -0.83 1.49
CA PHE A 155 -15.06 0.41 0.74
C PHE A 155 -13.88 0.33 -0.23
N ASP A 156 -14.20 0.01 -1.48
CA ASP A 156 -13.28 0.17 -2.60
C ASP A 156 -13.11 1.66 -2.99
N ASP A 157 -12.23 1.93 -3.93
CA ASP A 157 -11.98 3.29 -4.42
C ASP A 157 -13.25 4.00 -4.93
N SER A 158 -14.22 3.28 -5.49
CA SER A 158 -15.47 3.84 -6.00
C SER A 158 -16.38 4.29 -4.88
N LEU A 159 -16.54 3.46 -3.83
CA LEU A 159 -17.32 3.78 -2.65
C LEU A 159 -16.68 4.90 -1.81
N VAL A 160 -15.36 4.94 -1.70
CA VAL A 160 -14.65 6.06 -1.05
C VAL A 160 -14.95 7.38 -1.76
N LYS A 161 -14.82 7.43 -3.08
CA LYS A 161 -15.09 8.64 -3.86
C LYS A 161 -16.56 9.06 -3.78
N ALA A 162 -17.49 8.10 -3.90
CA ALA A 162 -18.92 8.36 -3.78
C ALA A 162 -19.29 8.89 -2.37
N GLY A 163 -18.78 8.25 -1.32
CA GLY A 163 -19.07 8.66 0.06
C GLY A 163 -18.61 10.07 0.40
N PHE A 164 -17.44 10.49 -0.09
CA PHE A 164 -16.99 11.88 0.04
C PHE A 164 -17.83 12.84 -0.81
N ALA A 165 -18.19 12.48 -2.05
CA ALA A 165 -19.01 13.32 -2.93
C ALA A 165 -20.43 13.51 -2.38
N GLU A 166 -21.03 12.50 -1.78
CA GLU A 166 -22.36 12.53 -1.17
C GLU A 166 -22.37 13.12 0.24
N GLY A 167 -21.18 13.31 0.84
CA GLY A 167 -21.05 13.80 2.21
C GLY A 167 -21.42 12.77 3.29
N THR A 168 -21.52 11.50 2.97
CA THR A 168 -21.90 10.39 3.86
C THR A 168 -20.71 9.73 4.56
N LEU A 169 -19.48 10.02 4.10
CA LEU A 169 -18.21 9.51 4.61
C LEU A 169 -17.39 10.63 5.27
N ALA A 170 -16.85 10.39 6.47
CA ALA A 170 -16.03 11.38 7.16
C ALA A 170 -14.52 11.18 6.96
N ALA A 171 -14.04 9.94 6.99
CA ALA A 171 -12.64 9.59 6.75
C ALA A 171 -12.51 8.23 6.05
N ALA A 172 -11.49 8.06 5.22
CA ALA A 172 -11.19 6.78 4.58
C ALA A 172 -9.71 6.59 4.28
N VAL A 173 -9.28 5.32 4.29
CA VAL A 173 -7.98 4.92 3.79
C VAL A 173 -8.01 4.86 2.26
N SER A 174 -7.05 5.51 1.62
CA SER A 174 -6.82 5.45 0.18
C SER A 174 -5.41 5.96 -0.13
N GLY A 175 -5.09 6.21 -1.39
CA GLY A 175 -3.77 6.69 -1.80
C GLY A 175 -3.84 7.88 -2.77
N VAL A 176 -2.68 8.25 -3.29
CA VAL A 176 -2.54 9.42 -4.18
C VAL A 176 -3.35 9.32 -5.47
N TRP A 177 -3.70 8.11 -5.90
CA TRP A 177 -4.47 7.86 -7.14
C TRP A 177 -5.90 8.43 -7.10
N ASN A 178 -6.47 8.62 -5.90
CA ASN A 178 -7.80 9.22 -5.70
C ASN A 178 -7.75 10.70 -5.28
N ALA A 179 -6.55 11.28 -5.10
CA ALA A 179 -6.37 12.64 -4.57
C ALA A 179 -7.18 13.70 -5.31
N GLY A 180 -7.11 13.70 -6.65
CA GLY A 180 -7.78 14.71 -7.46
C GLY A 180 -9.32 14.67 -7.38
N GLU A 181 -9.90 13.46 -7.35
CA GLU A 181 -11.36 13.31 -7.25
C GLU A 181 -11.89 13.62 -5.85
N ILE A 182 -11.16 13.18 -4.80
CA ILE A 182 -11.52 13.50 -3.42
C ILE A 182 -11.39 15.00 -3.16
N GLN A 183 -10.31 15.63 -3.64
CA GLN A 183 -10.13 17.08 -3.54
C GLN A 183 -11.26 17.85 -4.23
N LYS A 184 -11.67 17.42 -5.42
CA LYS A 184 -12.81 18.03 -6.12
C LYS A 184 -14.11 17.90 -5.34
N SER A 185 -14.33 16.79 -4.67
CA SER A 185 -15.54 16.54 -3.87
C SER A 185 -15.58 17.36 -2.57
N LEU A 186 -14.46 17.47 -1.88
CA LEU A 186 -14.36 18.12 -0.57
C LEU A 186 -14.04 19.63 -0.65
N GLY A 187 -13.47 20.12 -1.76
CA GLY A 187 -13.09 21.53 -1.92
C GLY A 187 -12.17 22.00 -0.79
N ASP A 188 -12.55 23.08 -0.12
CA ASP A 188 -11.79 23.66 1.01
C ASP A 188 -11.73 22.76 2.26
N ASN A 189 -12.60 21.74 2.34
CA ASN A 189 -12.62 20.78 3.43
C ASN A 189 -11.71 19.56 3.19
N TYR A 190 -11.04 19.51 2.04
CA TYR A 190 -10.09 18.47 1.72
C TYR A 190 -8.92 18.42 2.67
N ALA A 191 -8.67 17.26 3.27
CA ALA A 191 -7.51 17.00 4.08
C ALA A 191 -7.03 15.55 3.95
N ALA A 192 -5.74 15.36 4.20
CA ALA A 192 -5.12 14.05 4.29
C ALA A 192 -4.02 14.06 5.34
N THR A 193 -3.80 12.92 5.99
CA THR A 193 -2.78 12.71 7.02
C THR A 193 -2.33 11.25 7.04
N LYS A 194 -1.29 10.94 7.81
CA LYS A 194 -0.91 9.55 8.07
C LYS A 194 -2.11 8.75 8.59
N LEU A 195 -2.02 7.43 8.53
CA LEU A 195 -3.02 6.54 9.13
C LEU A 195 -3.13 6.79 10.65
N PRO A 196 -4.31 6.56 11.22
CA PRO A 196 -4.55 6.79 12.65
C PRO A 196 -3.87 5.72 13.52
N GLU A 197 -3.75 6.02 14.79
CA GLU A 197 -3.42 5.03 15.82
C GLU A 197 -4.65 4.19 16.16
N PHE A 198 -4.44 3.02 16.75
CA PHE A 198 -5.52 2.18 17.28
C PHE A 198 -5.08 1.46 18.56
N LYS A 199 -6.06 1.08 19.38
CA LYS A 199 -5.81 0.54 20.71
C LYS A 199 -6.02 -0.97 20.75
N LEU A 200 -4.97 -1.71 21.04
CA LEU A 200 -5.03 -3.17 21.25
C LEU A 200 -5.76 -3.55 22.54
N SER A 201 -6.24 -4.79 22.65
CA SER A 201 -7.00 -5.29 23.81
C SER A 201 -6.20 -5.28 25.12
N ASN A 202 -4.87 -5.27 25.07
CA ASN A 202 -4.00 -5.09 26.24
C ASN A 202 -3.89 -3.62 26.71
N GLY A 203 -4.53 -2.67 26.00
CA GLY A 203 -4.50 -1.26 26.30
C GLY A 203 -3.38 -0.46 25.63
N GLU A 204 -2.45 -1.10 24.92
CA GLU A 204 -1.40 -0.44 24.15
C GLU A 204 -1.99 0.28 22.93
N THR A 205 -1.60 1.53 22.73
CA THR A 205 -1.91 2.29 21.51
C THR A 205 -0.77 2.13 20.51
N VAL A 206 -1.08 1.71 19.30
CA VAL A 206 -0.10 1.47 18.23
C VAL A 206 -0.44 2.29 17.00
N GLN A 207 0.59 2.76 16.30
CA GLN A 207 0.43 3.46 15.04
C GLN A 207 0.12 2.45 13.94
N MET A 208 -0.97 2.62 13.21
CA MET A 208 -1.25 1.79 12.03
C MET A 208 -0.13 1.92 11.01
N GLY A 209 0.43 0.80 10.61
CA GLY A 209 1.43 0.73 9.57
C GLY A 209 0.82 0.78 8.17
N SER A 210 1.64 0.60 7.15
CA SER A 210 1.18 0.39 5.79
C SER A 210 2.17 -0.47 4.99
N MET A 211 1.70 -1.01 3.88
CA MET A 211 2.56 -1.70 2.93
C MET A 211 2.99 -0.70 1.85
N ALA A 212 4.29 -0.46 1.70
CA ALA A 212 4.84 0.38 0.65
C ALA A 212 5.15 -0.44 -0.59
N ASN A 213 4.83 0.12 -1.75
CA ASN A 213 5.04 -0.49 -3.05
C ASN A 213 5.77 0.50 -3.99
N PHE A 214 6.35 -0.01 -5.07
CA PHE A 214 6.94 0.81 -6.12
C PHE A 214 6.33 0.44 -7.47
N LYS A 215 6.11 1.44 -8.32
CA LYS A 215 5.82 1.21 -9.73
C LYS A 215 7.13 1.22 -10.50
N ILE A 216 7.29 0.20 -11.32
CA ILE A 216 8.52 -0.09 -12.05
C ILE A 216 8.18 -0.21 -13.54
N MET A 217 9.03 0.34 -14.38
CA MET A 217 8.96 0.15 -15.82
C MET A 217 9.93 -0.95 -16.22
N GLY A 218 9.44 -2.02 -16.83
CA GLY A 218 10.26 -3.15 -17.30
C GLY A 218 10.42 -3.14 -18.80
N VAL A 219 11.48 -3.79 -19.27
CA VAL A 219 11.74 -4.05 -20.69
C VAL A 219 11.44 -5.52 -20.97
N ASN A 220 10.58 -5.79 -21.94
CA ASN A 220 10.20 -7.13 -22.36
C ASN A 220 11.40 -7.92 -22.88
N ALA A 221 11.65 -9.11 -22.33
CA ALA A 221 12.77 -9.95 -22.72
C ALA A 221 12.70 -10.43 -24.18
N GLU A 222 11.51 -10.42 -24.79
CA GLU A 222 11.32 -10.81 -26.20
C GLU A 222 11.33 -9.62 -27.17
N THR A 223 11.65 -8.39 -26.69
CA THR A 223 11.76 -7.22 -27.58
C THR A 223 12.88 -7.43 -28.63
N LYS A 224 12.60 -7.01 -29.85
CA LYS A 224 13.61 -7.04 -30.93
C LYS A 224 14.58 -5.86 -30.88
N ASN A 225 14.26 -4.84 -30.07
CA ASN A 225 15.02 -3.57 -29.96
C ASN A 225 15.38 -3.26 -28.50
N PRO A 226 16.15 -4.11 -27.79
CA PRO A 226 16.34 -3.98 -26.35
C PRO A 226 17.01 -2.66 -25.92
N LEU A 227 17.93 -2.13 -26.70
CA LEU A 227 18.58 -0.86 -26.36
C LEU A 227 17.66 0.35 -26.53
N ASP A 228 16.80 0.35 -27.52
CA ASP A 228 15.80 1.40 -27.72
C ASP A 228 14.67 1.30 -26.66
N ALA A 229 14.26 0.08 -26.33
CA ALA A 229 13.31 -0.16 -25.25
C ALA A 229 13.87 0.28 -23.89
N MET A 230 15.14 0.02 -23.59
CA MET A 230 15.81 0.54 -22.39
C MET A 230 15.86 2.07 -22.39
N ALA A 231 16.22 2.70 -23.55
CA ALA A 231 16.22 4.15 -23.65
C ALA A 231 14.82 4.77 -23.42
N LEU A 232 13.78 4.12 -23.95
CA LEU A 232 12.40 4.55 -23.72
C LEU A 232 11.99 4.39 -22.25
N ALA A 233 12.28 3.25 -21.61
CA ALA A 233 11.99 3.02 -20.21
C ALA A 233 12.69 4.04 -19.30
N GLU A 234 13.98 4.31 -19.53
CA GLU A 234 14.77 5.31 -18.83
C GLU A 234 14.17 6.72 -19.02
N TRP A 235 13.84 7.11 -20.26
CA TRP A 235 13.20 8.39 -20.53
C TRP A 235 11.87 8.53 -19.80
N LEU A 236 11.00 7.51 -19.87
CA LEU A 236 9.70 7.50 -19.19
C LEU A 236 9.82 7.64 -17.67
N THR A 237 10.93 7.25 -17.07
CA THR A 237 11.13 7.19 -15.62
C THR A 237 12.19 8.16 -15.10
N ASN A 238 12.75 9.01 -15.96
CA ASN A 238 13.73 10.01 -15.56
C ASN A 238 13.14 11.08 -14.63
N LYS A 239 14.01 11.87 -14.01
CA LYS A 239 13.64 12.92 -13.06
C LYS A 239 12.54 13.85 -13.58
N ASP A 240 12.65 14.33 -14.83
CA ASP A 240 11.68 15.30 -15.39
C ASP A 240 10.29 14.67 -15.56
N ASN A 241 10.24 13.42 -16.01
CA ASN A 241 8.97 12.68 -16.14
C ASN A 241 8.40 12.28 -14.78
N GLN A 242 9.22 11.98 -13.78
CA GLN A 242 8.76 11.77 -12.40
C GLN A 242 8.17 13.08 -11.84
N LYS A 243 8.82 14.23 -12.06
CA LYS A 243 8.31 15.55 -11.68
C LYS A 243 6.95 15.84 -12.34
N THR A 244 6.84 15.59 -13.65
CA THR A 244 5.58 15.77 -14.37
C THR A 244 4.45 14.89 -13.80
N ARG A 245 4.73 13.63 -13.46
CA ARG A 245 3.74 12.75 -12.81
C ARG A 245 3.35 13.25 -11.42
N PHE A 246 4.29 13.77 -10.66
CA PHE A 246 4.01 14.40 -9.37
C PHE A 246 3.04 15.58 -9.55
N GLU A 247 3.33 16.51 -10.48
CA GLU A 247 2.52 17.71 -10.71
C GLU A 247 1.10 17.39 -11.24
N VAL A 248 0.97 16.38 -12.11
CA VAL A 248 -0.30 16.07 -12.77
C VAL A 248 -1.13 15.04 -12.00
N ARG A 249 -0.48 14.09 -11.31
CA ARG A 249 -1.13 12.91 -10.71
C ARG A 249 -0.84 12.75 -9.22
N SER A 250 -0.07 13.64 -8.61
CA SER A 250 0.37 13.53 -7.21
C SER A 250 1.18 12.24 -6.91
N TYR A 251 1.80 11.63 -7.91
CA TYR A 251 2.62 10.43 -7.71
C TYR A 251 3.95 10.79 -7.05
N ALA A 252 4.23 10.20 -5.90
CA ALA A 252 5.48 10.42 -5.19
C ALA A 252 6.67 9.83 -5.98
N PRO A 253 7.71 10.61 -6.24
CA PRO A 253 8.85 10.15 -7.03
C PRO A 253 9.73 9.18 -6.24
N THR A 254 10.42 8.28 -6.96
CA THR A 254 11.53 7.48 -6.43
C THR A 254 12.86 8.22 -6.53
N ASN A 255 12.94 9.24 -7.38
CA ASN A 255 14.12 10.07 -7.56
C ASN A 255 14.46 10.81 -6.26
N VAL A 256 15.69 10.61 -5.76
CA VAL A 256 16.13 11.09 -4.44
C VAL A 256 16.18 12.62 -4.35
N GLU A 257 16.52 13.30 -5.42
CA GLU A 257 16.57 14.75 -5.45
C GLU A 257 15.15 15.35 -5.37
N LEU A 258 14.20 14.82 -6.14
CA LEU A 258 12.80 15.25 -6.08
C LEU A 258 12.16 14.92 -4.73
N ALA A 259 12.38 13.71 -4.21
CA ALA A 259 11.84 13.28 -2.94
C ALA A 259 12.40 14.07 -1.73
N SER A 260 13.59 14.63 -1.85
CA SER A 260 14.22 15.46 -0.82
C SER A 260 13.80 16.93 -0.87
N ASP A 261 13.17 17.38 -1.94
CA ASP A 261 12.65 18.76 -2.04
C ASP A 261 11.35 18.89 -1.21
N SER A 262 11.53 19.20 0.07
CA SER A 262 10.43 19.33 1.01
C SER A 262 9.41 20.41 0.64
N ALA A 263 9.82 21.48 -0.07
CA ALA A 263 8.92 22.53 -0.52
C ALA A 263 7.96 22.00 -1.58
N THR A 264 8.49 21.25 -2.56
CA THR A 264 7.69 20.59 -3.60
C THR A 264 6.79 19.50 -2.98
N MET A 265 7.35 18.62 -2.15
CA MET A 265 6.58 17.52 -1.57
C MET A 265 5.44 18.00 -0.66
N ASN A 266 5.66 19.03 0.15
CA ASN A 266 4.65 19.60 1.04
C ASN A 266 3.64 20.52 0.34
N SER A 267 3.86 20.88 -0.92
CA SER A 267 2.90 21.69 -1.70
C SER A 267 1.60 20.92 -2.02
N ASN A 268 1.63 19.60 -1.89
CA ASN A 268 0.50 18.72 -2.15
C ASN A 268 0.09 17.97 -0.87
N ILE A 269 -1.15 18.16 -0.42
CA ILE A 269 -1.70 17.58 0.82
C ILE A 269 -1.59 16.06 0.83
N ALA A 270 -1.95 15.39 -0.28
CA ALA A 270 -1.89 13.92 -0.37
C ALA A 270 -0.44 13.41 -0.30
N VAL A 271 0.49 14.07 -0.99
CA VAL A 271 1.91 13.67 -0.96
C VAL A 271 2.53 13.94 0.41
N GLY A 272 2.12 15.03 1.07
CA GLY A 272 2.52 15.30 2.45
C GLY A 272 2.06 14.20 3.42
N ALA A 273 0.82 13.72 3.27
CA ALA A 273 0.27 12.61 4.05
C ALA A 273 1.01 11.28 3.75
N LEU A 274 1.29 11.00 2.48
CA LEU A 274 2.10 9.85 2.07
C LEU A 274 3.48 9.88 2.70
N ALA A 275 4.16 11.03 2.67
CA ALA A 275 5.48 11.19 3.27
C ALA A 275 5.48 11.01 4.81
N GLN A 276 4.40 11.43 5.48
CA GLN A 276 4.20 11.15 6.91
C GLN A 276 4.02 9.65 7.17
N GLN A 277 3.19 8.98 6.35
CA GLN A 277 2.91 7.55 6.49
C GLN A 277 4.12 6.68 6.15
N ALA A 278 4.96 7.08 5.21
CA ALA A 278 6.15 6.32 4.79
C ALA A 278 7.08 5.95 5.96
N LYS A 279 7.08 6.73 7.04
CA LYS A 279 7.85 6.44 8.27
C LYS A 279 7.36 5.21 9.03
N TYR A 280 6.14 4.75 8.75
CA TYR A 280 5.45 3.62 9.37
C TYR A 280 5.14 2.53 8.35
N SER A 281 5.74 2.62 7.15
CA SER A 281 5.52 1.66 6.09
C SER A 281 6.55 0.53 6.13
N THR A 282 6.09 -0.67 5.83
CA THR A 282 6.93 -1.84 5.53
C THR A 282 6.97 -2.00 4.01
N VAL A 283 8.17 -2.09 3.45
CA VAL A 283 8.32 -2.31 2.00
C VAL A 283 7.77 -3.69 1.66
N GLN A 284 6.88 -3.72 0.68
CA GLN A 284 6.35 -4.97 0.15
C GLN A 284 7.48 -5.81 -0.42
N THR A 285 7.59 -7.04 0.05
CA THR A 285 8.63 -7.95 -0.41
C THR A 285 8.47 -8.30 -1.89
N SER A 286 9.59 -8.54 -2.55
CA SER A 286 9.65 -9.03 -3.95
C SER A 286 9.89 -10.54 -4.06
N ILE A 287 10.01 -11.29 -2.95
CA ILE A 287 10.18 -12.75 -3.02
C ILE A 287 8.92 -13.41 -3.59
N GLY A 288 9.11 -14.52 -4.32
CA GLY A 288 7.98 -15.24 -4.95
C GLY A 288 6.89 -15.66 -3.97
N GLN A 289 7.26 -15.94 -2.70
CA GLN A 289 6.35 -16.38 -1.64
C GLN A 289 5.23 -15.36 -1.34
N VAL A 290 5.41 -14.06 -1.66
CA VAL A 290 4.37 -13.05 -1.46
C VAL A 290 3.07 -13.36 -2.20
N GLN A 291 3.12 -14.17 -3.25
CA GLN A 291 1.91 -14.58 -3.98
C GLN A 291 0.95 -15.42 -3.14
N ASN A 292 1.48 -16.16 -2.17
CA ASN A 292 0.66 -16.93 -1.23
C ASN A 292 0.01 -16.06 -0.15
N TYR A 293 0.37 -14.77 -0.05
CA TYR A 293 -0.20 -13.85 0.94
C TYR A 293 -1.62 -13.39 0.56
N TRP A 294 -1.86 -13.08 -0.71
CA TRP A 294 -3.04 -12.31 -1.12
C TRP A 294 -4.36 -13.04 -0.89
N THR A 295 -4.48 -14.28 -1.34
CA THR A 295 -5.71 -15.07 -1.22
C THR A 295 -6.08 -15.38 0.24
N PRO A 296 -5.16 -15.82 1.13
CA PRO A 296 -5.49 -16.00 2.54
C PRO A 296 -5.84 -14.70 3.26
N ALA A 297 -5.20 -13.58 2.91
CA ALA A 297 -5.53 -12.26 3.47
C ALA A 297 -6.95 -11.83 3.09
N GLU A 298 -7.31 -11.97 1.81
CA GLU A 298 -8.66 -11.70 1.31
C GLU A 298 -9.69 -12.58 2.05
N ALA A 299 -9.45 -13.89 2.13
CA ALA A 299 -10.34 -14.83 2.80
C ALA A 299 -10.55 -14.46 4.28
N PHE A 300 -9.47 -14.11 5.00
CA PHE A 300 -9.55 -13.69 6.39
C PHE A 300 -10.41 -12.42 6.57
N GLY A 301 -10.21 -11.41 5.71
CA GLY A 301 -11.03 -10.20 5.72
C GLY A 301 -12.52 -10.49 5.43
N GLN A 302 -12.81 -11.31 4.42
CA GLN A 302 -14.16 -11.72 4.07
C GLN A 302 -14.86 -12.50 5.21
N GLU A 303 -14.15 -13.38 5.91
CA GLU A 303 -14.67 -14.10 7.06
C GLU A 303 -15.00 -13.18 8.25
N ILE A 304 -14.21 -12.13 8.47
CA ILE A 304 -14.51 -11.10 9.48
C ILE A 304 -15.77 -10.32 9.07
N ILE A 305 -15.85 -9.86 7.83
CA ILE A 305 -17.01 -9.12 7.29
C ILE A 305 -18.29 -9.96 7.38
N ALA A 306 -18.20 -11.24 7.04
CA ALA A 306 -19.32 -12.17 7.10
C ALA A 306 -19.71 -12.61 8.52
N GLY A 307 -18.90 -12.26 9.55
CA GLY A 307 -19.10 -12.69 10.94
C GLY A 307 -18.85 -14.18 11.18
N THR A 308 -18.17 -14.87 10.26
CA THR A 308 -17.78 -16.28 10.41
C THR A 308 -16.43 -16.43 11.12
N CYS A 309 -15.56 -15.41 11.06
CA CYS A 309 -14.44 -15.25 11.96
C CYS A 309 -14.91 -14.50 13.20
N THR A 310 -14.88 -15.15 14.34
CA THR A 310 -15.32 -14.64 15.64
C THR A 310 -14.18 -14.77 16.67
N LYS A 311 -14.26 -14.07 17.80
CA LYS A 311 -13.24 -14.20 18.86
C LYS A 311 -13.06 -15.64 19.34
N SER A 312 -14.08 -16.49 19.26
CA SER A 312 -14.00 -17.89 19.69
C SER A 312 -13.21 -18.82 18.75
N ASN A 313 -13.10 -18.47 17.47
CA ASN A 313 -12.36 -19.26 16.47
C ASN A 313 -11.19 -18.49 15.85
N LEU A 314 -10.92 -17.27 16.31
CA LEU A 314 -9.92 -16.37 15.74
C LEU A 314 -8.53 -17.00 15.66
N GLN A 315 -8.07 -17.67 16.73
CA GLN A 315 -6.76 -18.29 16.74
C GLN A 315 -6.61 -19.37 15.66
N ASP A 316 -7.64 -20.19 15.47
CA ASP A 316 -7.65 -21.23 14.44
C ASP A 316 -7.62 -20.60 13.03
N LYS A 317 -8.37 -19.49 12.83
CA LYS A 317 -8.35 -18.72 11.57
C LYS A 317 -7.00 -18.10 11.27
N LEU A 318 -6.34 -17.50 12.26
CA LEU A 318 -5.00 -16.95 12.12
C LEU A 318 -3.96 -18.03 11.85
N ASN A 319 -4.07 -19.20 12.50
CA ASN A 319 -3.19 -20.33 12.24
C ASN A 319 -3.33 -20.81 10.79
N ALA A 320 -4.55 -20.98 10.30
CA ALA A 320 -4.82 -21.37 8.91
C ALA A 320 -4.32 -20.30 7.91
N TYR A 321 -4.49 -19.02 8.24
CA TYR A 321 -3.97 -17.91 7.45
C TYR A 321 -2.44 -18.02 7.29
N VAL A 322 -1.70 -18.12 8.41
CA VAL A 322 -0.24 -18.22 8.40
C VAL A 322 0.23 -19.49 7.70
N GLU A 323 -0.42 -20.64 7.93
CA GLU A 323 -0.10 -21.89 7.24
C GLU A 323 -0.22 -21.75 5.71
N ALA A 324 -1.29 -21.12 5.23
CA ALA A 324 -1.50 -20.88 3.80
C ALA A 324 -0.45 -19.92 3.20
N VAL A 325 -0.08 -18.86 3.93
CA VAL A 325 0.99 -17.93 3.52
C VAL A 325 2.34 -18.64 3.38
N LEU A 326 2.65 -19.55 4.29
CA LEU A 326 3.92 -20.29 4.34
C LEU A 326 3.93 -21.58 3.51
N ALA A 327 2.82 -21.94 2.87
CA ALA A 327 2.74 -23.12 2.01
C ALA A 327 3.77 -23.05 0.87
N THR A 328 4.30 -24.22 0.48
CA THR A 328 5.26 -24.28 -0.63
C THR A 328 4.61 -23.76 -1.92
N LEU A 329 5.34 -22.93 -2.65
CA LEU A 329 4.90 -22.47 -3.98
C LEU A 329 4.77 -23.69 -4.90
N SER A 330 3.61 -23.86 -5.50
CA SER A 330 3.28 -24.95 -6.43
C SER A 330 3.77 -24.67 -7.87
#